data_43bd7e93be21f4721aae58ecda5a7e9f
#
_entry.id   43bd7e93be21f4721aae58ecda5a7e9f
#
_cell.length_a   1.000
_cell.length_b   1.000
_cell.length_c   1.000
_cell.angle_alpha   90.00
_cell.angle_beta   90.00
_cell.angle_gamma   90.00
#
_symmetry.space_group_name_H-M   'P 1'
#
loop_
_entity.id
_entity.type
_entity.pdbx_description
1 polymer ?
#
loop_
_entity_poly.entity_id
_entity_poly.type
_entity_poly.pdbx_seq_one_letter_code
_entity_poly.pdbx_strand_id
1 'polypeptide(L)'
;CCNAHLEPEHVARVQRACQAAEDGSGIPVRAPDQRAESHAARLSEEFRRGARHAGSYETSILLAVRPDAVDIEEMRVLPPVWIDLPARLRAGARTFADAGADLGYFGDPSRSTAEEGHALLDALAEIIVSAIPLH
;
A
#
# COMPACT_ATOMS: atom_id res chain seq x y z
N CYS A 1 -4.78 5.63 13.30
CA CYS A 1 -4.87 4.25 12.82
C CYS A 1 -4.03 4.08 11.55
N CYS A 2 -3.20 3.05 11.49
CA CYS A 2 -2.40 2.70 10.31
C CYS A 2 -3.08 1.54 9.57
N ASN A 3 -3.18 1.64 8.25
CA ASN A 3 -3.78 0.61 7.42
C ASN A 3 -2.96 0.43 6.13
N ALA A 4 -2.49 -0.77 5.86
CA ALA A 4 -1.75 -1.12 4.65
C ALA A 4 -2.60 -1.91 3.64
N HIS A 5 -3.79 -2.39 4.05
CA HIS A 5 -4.70 -3.08 3.14
C HIS A 5 -5.58 -2.06 2.41
N LEU A 6 -5.32 -1.86 1.11
CA LEU A 6 -5.84 -0.73 0.33
C LEU A 6 -7.07 -1.08 -0.53
N GLU A 7 -7.70 -2.20 -0.29
CA GLU A 7 -8.98 -2.55 -0.93
C GLU A 7 -10.03 -1.48 -0.58
N PRO A 8 -10.77 -0.92 -1.57
CA PRO A 8 -11.63 0.24 -1.37
C PRO A 8 -12.69 0.07 -0.28
N GLU A 9 -13.33 -1.09 -0.22
CA GLU A 9 -14.38 -1.35 0.78
C GLU A 9 -13.78 -1.46 2.19
N HIS A 10 -12.60 -2.09 2.32
CA HIS A 10 -11.88 -2.16 3.59
C HIS A 10 -11.50 -0.77 4.10
N VAL A 11 -10.91 0.06 3.26
CA VAL A 11 -10.54 1.44 3.64
C VAL A 11 -11.77 2.23 4.09
N ALA A 12 -12.90 2.13 3.36
CA ALA A 12 -14.13 2.78 3.75
C ALA A 12 -14.68 2.30 5.11
N ARG A 13 -14.52 0.99 5.43
CA ARG A 13 -14.88 0.44 6.74
C ARG A 13 -14.00 0.98 7.86
N VAL A 14 -12.68 1.05 7.63
CA VAL A 14 -11.72 1.62 8.59
C VAL A 14 -12.05 3.08 8.87
N GLN A 15 -12.32 3.88 7.84
CA GLN A 15 -12.69 5.29 8.00
C GLN A 15 -13.98 5.47 8.81
N ARG A 16 -15.02 4.66 8.53
CA ARG A 16 -16.27 4.69 9.33
C ARG A 16 -16.04 4.27 10.77
N ALA A 17 -15.17 3.28 11.02
CA ALA A 17 -14.83 2.86 12.37
C ALA A 17 -14.08 3.96 13.14
N CYS A 18 -13.16 4.67 12.49
CA CYS A 18 -12.48 5.83 13.08
C CYS A 18 -13.47 6.94 13.44
N GLN A 19 -14.41 7.26 12.55
CA GLN A 19 -15.44 8.28 12.82
C GLN A 19 -16.33 7.88 14.02
N ALA A 20 -16.80 6.63 14.06
CA ALA A 20 -17.60 6.14 15.17
C ALA A 20 -16.84 6.17 16.52
N ALA A 21 -15.54 5.88 16.50
CA ALA A 21 -14.68 5.95 17.69
C ALA A 21 -14.49 7.41 18.14
N GLU A 22 -14.31 8.35 17.23
CA GLU A 22 -14.24 9.78 17.52
C GLU A 22 -15.56 10.30 18.11
N ASP A 23 -16.69 9.98 17.48
CA ASP A 23 -18.03 10.37 17.95
C ASP A 23 -18.34 9.85 19.36
N GLY A 24 -17.90 8.62 19.67
CA GLY A 24 -18.14 7.99 20.97
C GLY A 24 -17.19 8.44 22.07
N SER A 25 -15.97 8.86 21.75
CA SER A 25 -14.94 9.20 22.74
C SER A 25 -14.67 10.70 22.88
N GLY A 26 -15.01 11.50 21.86
CA GLY A 26 -14.59 12.89 21.74
C GLY A 26 -13.09 13.08 21.44
N ILE A 27 -12.36 11.97 21.20
CA ILE A 27 -10.92 11.99 20.88
C ILE A 27 -10.75 11.89 19.36
N PRO A 28 -10.00 12.79 18.70
CA PRO A 28 -9.76 12.70 17.27
C PRO A 28 -9.13 11.36 16.87
N VAL A 29 -9.76 10.64 15.94
CA VAL A 29 -9.28 9.37 15.41
C VAL A 29 -9.15 9.49 13.88
N ARG A 30 -7.93 9.34 13.39
CA ARG A 30 -7.61 9.51 11.97
C ARG A 30 -7.04 8.23 11.36
N ALA A 31 -7.43 7.93 10.12
CA ALA A 31 -6.84 6.89 9.29
C ALA A 31 -6.52 7.51 7.92
N PRO A 32 -5.31 8.07 7.73
CA PRO A 32 -4.95 8.68 6.46
C PRO A 32 -4.99 7.65 5.34
N ASP A 33 -5.67 7.98 4.25
CA ASP A 33 -5.74 7.14 3.06
C ASP A 33 -4.48 7.36 2.22
N GLN A 34 -3.62 6.37 2.16
CA GLN A 34 -2.38 6.40 1.36
C GLN A 34 -2.67 6.59 -0.14
N ARG A 35 -3.88 6.27 -0.61
CA ARG A 35 -4.30 6.41 -2.02
C ARG A 35 -4.67 7.85 -2.40
N ALA A 36 -4.91 8.73 -1.40
CA ALA A 36 -5.15 10.13 -1.66
C ALA A 36 -3.99 10.74 -2.45
N GLU A 37 -4.26 11.58 -3.45
CA GLU A 37 -3.26 12.11 -4.38
C GLU A 37 -2.06 12.74 -3.66
N SER A 38 -2.32 13.56 -2.63
CA SER A 38 -1.27 14.20 -1.82
C SER A 38 -0.39 13.22 -1.04
N HIS A 39 -0.93 12.07 -0.63
CA HIS A 39 -0.19 11.02 0.05
C HIS A 39 0.54 10.13 -0.96
N ALA A 40 -0.16 9.67 -2.00
CA ALA A 40 0.41 8.84 -3.05
C ALA A 40 1.59 9.52 -3.76
N ALA A 41 1.56 10.85 -3.92
CA ALA A 41 2.64 11.63 -4.51
C ALA A 41 3.97 11.51 -3.74
N ARG A 42 3.93 11.14 -2.46
CA ARG A 42 5.10 10.94 -1.57
C ARG A 42 5.64 9.51 -1.60
N LEU A 43 4.92 8.59 -2.20
CA LEU A 43 5.27 7.17 -2.28
C LEU A 43 5.92 6.83 -3.63
N SER A 44 6.27 5.56 -3.85
CA SER A 44 6.97 5.11 -5.04
C SER A 44 6.15 5.35 -6.33
N GLU A 45 6.85 5.38 -7.47
CA GLU A 45 6.17 5.44 -8.77
C GLU A 45 5.27 4.23 -8.99
N GLU A 46 5.71 3.05 -8.56
CA GLU A 46 4.91 1.82 -8.64
C GLU A 46 3.58 1.98 -7.91
N PHE A 47 3.61 2.52 -6.67
CA PHE A 47 2.40 2.78 -5.90
C PHE A 47 1.45 3.74 -6.62
N ARG A 48 1.97 4.84 -7.19
CA ARG A 48 1.18 5.83 -7.95
C ARG A 48 0.56 5.23 -9.20
N ARG A 49 1.24 4.30 -9.86
CA ARG A 49 0.74 3.58 -11.05
C ARG A 49 -0.33 2.53 -10.72
N GLY A 50 -0.65 2.32 -9.44
CA GLY A 50 -1.70 1.42 -9.00
C GLY A 50 -1.26 -0.01 -8.70
N ALA A 51 0.00 -0.36 -8.88
CA ALA A 51 0.56 -1.63 -8.43
C ALA A 51 0.87 -1.53 -6.93
N ARG A 52 0.01 -2.12 -6.10
CA ARG A 52 0.01 -1.92 -4.64
C ARG A 52 -0.10 -3.23 -3.87
N HIS A 53 0.35 -4.33 -4.45
CA HIS A 53 0.31 -5.64 -3.82
C HIS A 53 1.52 -6.47 -4.21
N ALA A 54 2.38 -6.74 -3.23
CA ALA A 54 3.58 -7.58 -3.33
C ALA A 54 4.53 -7.23 -4.49
N GLY A 55 4.52 -5.99 -4.98
CA GLY A 55 5.48 -5.45 -5.95
C GLY A 55 6.70 -4.86 -5.26
N SER A 56 7.43 -3.94 -5.94
CA SER A 56 8.62 -3.31 -5.36
C SER A 56 8.28 -2.46 -4.14
N TYR A 57 7.12 -1.80 -4.12
CA TYR A 57 6.68 -0.98 -3.00
C TYR A 57 6.66 -1.75 -1.66
N GLU A 58 5.89 -2.83 -1.59
CA GLU A 58 5.77 -3.62 -0.35
C GLU A 58 7.01 -4.47 -0.08
N THR A 59 7.62 -5.04 -1.12
CA THR A 59 8.82 -5.86 -0.98
C THR A 59 10.01 -5.03 -0.50
N SER A 60 10.16 -3.77 -0.95
CA SER A 60 11.20 -2.86 -0.45
C SER A 60 11.02 -2.55 1.04
N ILE A 61 9.78 -2.30 1.50
CA ILE A 61 9.48 -2.13 2.92
C ILE A 61 9.87 -3.40 3.70
N LEU A 62 9.52 -4.57 3.19
CA LEU A 62 9.86 -5.83 3.84
C LEU A 62 11.37 -6.06 3.90
N LEU A 63 12.11 -5.75 2.83
CA LEU A 63 13.58 -5.79 2.81
C LEU A 63 14.21 -4.87 3.86
N ALA A 64 13.61 -3.70 4.11
CA ALA A 64 14.11 -2.75 5.12
C ALA A 64 13.93 -3.25 6.56
N VAL A 65 12.83 -3.95 6.87
CA VAL A 65 12.47 -4.32 8.26
C VAL A 65 12.63 -5.80 8.57
N ARG A 66 12.52 -6.67 7.58
CA ARG A 66 12.56 -8.13 7.70
C ARG A 66 13.17 -8.78 6.45
N PRO A 67 14.46 -8.50 6.14
CA PRO A 67 15.11 -9.05 4.95
C PRO A 67 15.12 -10.58 4.94
N ASP A 68 15.13 -11.21 6.12
CA ASP A 68 15.04 -12.66 6.31
C ASP A 68 13.69 -13.27 5.87
N ALA A 69 12.65 -12.47 5.69
CA ALA A 69 11.33 -12.90 5.22
C ALA A 69 11.18 -12.82 3.69
N VAL A 70 12.19 -12.35 2.97
CA VAL A 70 12.18 -12.23 1.51
C VAL A 70 13.13 -13.27 0.90
N ASP A 71 12.58 -14.10 0.02
CA ASP A 71 13.40 -14.95 -0.85
C ASP A 71 14.01 -14.09 -1.96
N ILE A 72 15.27 -13.68 -1.74
CA ILE A 72 16.00 -12.77 -2.64
C ILE A 72 16.22 -13.39 -4.03
N GLU A 73 16.50 -14.69 -4.08
CA GLU A 73 16.75 -15.38 -5.34
C GLU A 73 15.48 -15.45 -6.18
N GLU A 74 14.36 -15.82 -5.56
CA GLU A 74 13.06 -15.83 -6.23
C GLU A 74 12.63 -14.40 -6.63
N MET A 75 12.72 -13.44 -5.72
CA MET A 75 12.36 -12.04 -5.98
C MET A 75 13.03 -11.49 -7.25
N ARG A 76 14.33 -11.78 -7.44
CA ARG A 76 15.14 -11.25 -8.56
C ARG A 76 14.73 -11.77 -9.93
N VAL A 77 14.09 -12.92 -10.00
CA VAL A 77 13.70 -13.56 -11.27
C VAL A 77 12.23 -13.38 -11.60
N LEU A 78 11.44 -12.79 -10.71
CA LEU A 78 10.02 -12.52 -10.95
C LEU A 78 9.85 -11.49 -12.06
N PRO A 79 9.02 -11.77 -13.09
CA PRO A 79 8.74 -10.83 -14.16
C PRO A 79 7.84 -9.67 -13.65
N PRO A 80 7.97 -8.45 -14.20
CA PRO A 80 7.07 -7.35 -13.83
C PRO A 80 5.66 -7.61 -14.34
N VAL A 81 4.65 -7.33 -13.46
CA VAL A 81 3.21 -7.47 -13.76
C VAL A 81 2.52 -6.11 -13.63
N TRP A 82 2.40 -5.40 -14.75
CA TRP A 82 1.78 -4.08 -14.80
C TRP A 82 0.32 -4.16 -15.25
N ILE A 83 -0.60 -3.97 -14.30
CA ILE A 83 -2.04 -4.05 -14.53
C ILE A 83 -2.70 -2.84 -13.87
N ASP A 84 -3.66 -2.23 -14.55
CA ASP A 84 -4.59 -1.29 -13.93
C ASP A 84 -5.62 -2.09 -13.09
N LEU A 85 -5.21 -2.46 -11.86
CA LEU A 85 -6.07 -3.22 -10.96
C LEU A 85 -7.41 -2.51 -10.69
N PRO A 86 -7.48 -1.20 -10.44
CA PRO A 86 -8.75 -0.50 -10.33
C PRO A 86 -9.66 -0.66 -11.55
N ALA A 87 -9.12 -0.61 -12.78
CA ALA A 87 -9.91 -0.83 -13.99
C ALA A 87 -10.40 -2.28 -14.08
N ARG A 88 -9.57 -3.26 -13.75
CA ARG A 88 -9.95 -4.68 -13.74
C ARG A 88 -11.07 -4.98 -12.73
N LEU A 89 -10.97 -4.41 -11.52
CA LEU A 89 -12.02 -4.55 -10.51
C LEU A 89 -13.36 -3.92 -10.97
N ARG A 90 -13.31 -2.73 -11.59
CA ARG A 90 -14.52 -2.12 -12.19
C ARG A 90 -15.10 -2.95 -13.32
N ALA A 91 -14.26 -3.67 -14.06
CA ALA A 91 -14.69 -4.60 -15.12
C ALA A 91 -15.21 -5.95 -14.59
N GLY A 92 -15.19 -6.17 -13.26
CA GLY A 92 -15.78 -7.35 -12.64
C GLY A 92 -14.78 -8.44 -12.23
N ALA A 93 -13.48 -8.19 -12.29
CA ALA A 93 -12.48 -9.11 -11.73
C ALA A 93 -12.72 -9.29 -10.23
N ARG A 94 -12.70 -10.54 -9.76
CA ARG A 94 -12.95 -10.92 -8.35
C ARG A 94 -11.72 -11.49 -7.67
N THR A 95 -10.76 -11.96 -8.45
CA THR A 95 -9.49 -12.55 -7.99
C THR A 95 -8.33 -11.86 -8.69
N PHE A 96 -7.12 -12.05 -8.17
CA PHE A 96 -5.92 -11.57 -8.84
C PHE A 96 -5.70 -12.24 -10.19
N ALA A 97 -6.02 -13.52 -10.30
CA ALA A 97 -5.97 -14.25 -11.59
C ALA A 97 -6.94 -13.63 -12.61
N ASP A 98 -8.21 -13.32 -12.23
CA ASP A 98 -9.15 -12.62 -13.12
C ASP A 98 -8.60 -11.26 -13.58
N ALA A 99 -7.83 -10.60 -12.73
CA ALA A 99 -7.20 -9.33 -13.06
C ALA A 99 -5.95 -9.50 -13.95
N GLY A 100 -5.44 -10.72 -14.13
CA GLY A 100 -4.25 -11.05 -14.94
C GLY A 100 -2.96 -11.12 -14.13
N ALA A 101 -3.04 -11.32 -12.81
CA ALA A 101 -1.90 -11.53 -11.91
C ALA A 101 -1.92 -12.95 -11.35
N ASP A 102 -1.62 -13.95 -12.20
CA ASP A 102 -1.64 -15.37 -11.83
C ASP A 102 -0.66 -15.71 -10.69
N LEU A 103 0.42 -14.95 -10.57
CA LEU A 103 1.43 -15.12 -9.51
C LEU A 103 1.08 -14.36 -8.23
N GLY A 104 -0.05 -13.65 -8.18
CA GLY A 104 -0.57 -13.02 -6.97
C GLY A 104 0.09 -11.70 -6.58
N TYR A 105 0.86 -11.05 -7.47
CA TYR A 105 1.45 -9.73 -7.23
C TYR A 105 1.23 -8.76 -8.39
N PHE A 106 1.44 -7.46 -8.14
CA PHE A 106 1.40 -6.39 -9.14
C PHE A 106 2.62 -5.49 -8.97
N GLY A 107 3.23 -5.08 -10.08
CA GLY A 107 4.43 -4.26 -10.09
C GLY A 107 5.68 -5.05 -10.47
N ASP A 108 6.81 -4.66 -9.94
CA ASP A 108 8.12 -5.22 -10.28
C ASP A 108 8.92 -5.56 -9.01
N PRO A 109 8.68 -6.72 -8.39
CA PRO A 109 9.42 -7.13 -7.17
C PRO A 109 10.93 -7.16 -7.36
N SER A 110 11.42 -7.46 -8.58
CA SER A 110 12.84 -7.59 -8.87
C SER A 110 13.63 -6.29 -8.66
N ARG A 111 12.94 -5.13 -8.63
CA ARG A 111 13.53 -3.81 -8.41
C ARG A 111 13.56 -3.38 -6.95
N SER A 112 13.08 -4.20 -6.04
CA SER A 112 12.99 -3.87 -4.62
C SER A 112 14.37 -3.67 -3.99
N THR A 113 14.48 -2.67 -3.12
CA THR A 113 15.69 -2.40 -2.34
C THR A 113 15.34 -2.01 -0.90
N ALA A 114 16.21 -2.35 0.05
CA ALA A 114 16.03 -1.92 1.44
C ALA A 114 16.10 -0.39 1.58
N GLU A 115 16.91 0.27 0.73
CA GLU A 115 17.03 1.74 0.71
C GLU A 115 15.69 2.40 0.36
N GLU A 116 15.04 1.96 -0.72
CA GLU A 116 13.68 2.41 -1.06
C GLU A 116 12.71 2.13 0.08
N GLY A 117 12.82 0.95 0.71
CA GLY A 117 11.99 0.56 1.84
C GLY A 117 12.09 1.53 3.02
N HIS A 118 13.30 1.96 3.39
CA HIS A 118 13.50 2.96 4.44
C HIS A 118 12.89 4.31 4.05
N ALA A 119 13.11 4.78 2.82
CA ALA A 119 12.53 6.04 2.33
C ALA A 119 10.99 6.00 2.34
N LEU A 120 10.40 4.85 1.98
CA LEU A 120 8.95 4.64 2.04
C LEU A 120 8.41 4.65 3.48
N LEU A 121 9.12 4.05 4.43
CA LEU A 121 8.74 4.08 5.84
C LEU A 121 8.77 5.51 6.39
N ASP A 122 9.76 6.30 6.04
CA ASP A 122 9.83 7.71 6.42
C ASP A 122 8.65 8.51 5.84
N ALA A 123 8.35 8.32 4.54
CA ALA A 123 7.22 8.97 3.89
C ALA A 123 5.86 8.57 4.52
N LEU A 124 5.69 7.29 4.86
CA LEU A 124 4.49 6.78 5.54
C LEU A 124 4.36 7.36 6.95
N ALA A 125 5.47 7.47 7.69
CA ALA A 125 5.48 8.10 9.01
C ALA A 125 5.06 9.57 8.93
N GLU A 126 5.58 10.33 7.94
CA GLU A 126 5.18 11.72 7.73
C GLU A 126 3.69 11.86 7.35
N ILE A 127 3.14 10.95 6.54
CA ILE A 127 1.71 10.91 6.23
C ILE A 127 0.88 10.74 7.51
N ILE A 128 1.29 9.82 8.40
CA ILE A 128 0.61 9.59 9.67
C ILE A 128 0.71 10.82 10.58
N VAL A 129 1.90 11.40 10.72
CA VAL A 129 2.13 12.59 11.56
C VAL A 129 1.31 13.77 11.05
N SER A 130 1.22 13.97 9.73
CA SER A 130 0.43 15.06 9.13
C SER A 130 -1.07 14.96 9.40
N ALA A 131 -1.57 13.78 9.72
CA ALA A 131 -2.98 13.56 10.07
C ALA A 131 -3.30 13.80 11.56
N ILE A 132 -2.28 14.05 12.40
CA ILE A 132 -2.47 14.34 13.82
C ILE A 132 -2.89 15.81 13.97
N PRO A 133 -4.06 16.12 14.57
CA PRO A 133 -4.48 17.50 14.83
C PRO A 133 -3.45 18.18 15.75
N LEU A 134 -2.91 19.31 15.33
CA LEU A 134 -2.15 20.18 16.21
C LEU A 134 -3.16 21.00 17.03
N HIS A 135 -3.10 20.86 18.34
CA HIS A 135 -3.91 21.64 19.30
C HIS A 135 -3.22 22.97 19.59
#